data_bf37781b09323eae41e5a6379718786b
#
_entry.id   bf37781b09323eae41e5a6379718786b
#
_cell.length_a   1.000
_cell.length_b   1.000
_cell.length_c   1.000
_cell.angle_alpha   90.00
_cell.angle_beta   90.00
_cell.angle_gamma   90.00
#
_symmetry.space_group_name_H-M   'P 1'
#
loop_
_entity.id
_entity.type
_entity.pdbx_description
1 polymer ?
#
loop_
_entity_poly.entity_id
_entity_poly.type
_entity_poly.pdbx_seq_one_letter_code
_entity_poly.pdbx_strand_id
1 'polypeptide(L)'
;VYSYMTATDTETGDYSTVITNTTSEPIQYDLKVSGLDKASSNVSVWETRGPDSIDGSYHENYFKKTEDITPTENGGAYTYSVTVKPNSIVTISTVTPKRTEYKNADESERTVLKLPYSDDFEYAGYPENYLSSRGNAPRYTTDQGGAFEVEKTDKGNMLVQQITADMKANEWGYTPEPVTTFGDDRWYNYSVNVDAAFATSQDAESNYVGVGLRYTLGCNSYSGYWIKLYENGSWELKANDGTLSSGSIDGFDGTASHKLKVEAVNNVIRGYIDGNMVAEYTVNEGESLIGAGRASLFSSYNKNSFDNFSAEPVEGSDTYVTRFDETDSCFTFEGNWEHNLMSSFKNYKRTISDGTEGDSFTVSFEGTGFALSGETRENAI
;
A
#
# COMPACT_ATOMS: atom_id res chain seq x y z
N VAL A 1 2.45 13.36 -26.70
CA VAL A 1 3.78 13.77 -26.18
C VAL A 1 4.64 12.53 -26.13
N TYR A 2 5.71 12.50 -26.90
CA TYR A 2 6.66 11.39 -26.89
C TYR A 2 7.60 11.57 -25.70
N SER A 3 7.66 10.58 -24.81
CA SER A 3 8.55 10.63 -23.66
C SER A 3 9.61 9.54 -23.76
N TYR A 4 10.86 9.95 -23.76
CA TYR A 4 11.99 9.04 -23.65
C TYR A 4 13.09 9.65 -22.78
N MET A 5 13.88 8.77 -22.20
CA MET A 5 15.07 9.14 -21.42
C MET A 5 16.19 8.15 -21.73
N THR A 6 17.39 8.65 -21.90
CA THR A 6 18.60 7.82 -22.08
C THR A 6 19.60 8.11 -20.97
N ALA A 7 20.10 7.05 -20.35
CA ALA A 7 21.24 7.08 -19.45
C ALA A 7 22.42 6.36 -20.08
N THR A 8 23.64 6.88 -19.85
CA THR A 8 24.88 6.31 -20.33
C THR A 8 25.87 6.16 -19.17
N ASP A 9 26.61 5.07 -19.18
CA ASP A 9 27.76 4.86 -18.31
C ASP A 9 29.04 5.20 -19.08
N THR A 10 29.74 6.24 -18.68
CA THR A 10 30.96 6.72 -19.35
C THR A 10 32.17 5.85 -19.09
N GLU A 11 32.15 5.00 -18.07
CA GLU A 11 33.26 4.08 -17.76
C GLU A 11 33.16 2.79 -18.57
N THR A 12 31.95 2.26 -18.72
CA THR A 12 31.72 0.99 -19.41
C THR A 12 31.28 1.17 -20.86
N GLY A 13 30.84 2.38 -21.27
CA GLY A 13 30.24 2.68 -22.56
C GLY A 13 28.82 2.10 -22.74
N ASP A 14 28.23 1.58 -21.67
CA ASP A 14 26.85 1.07 -21.66
C ASP A 14 25.83 2.19 -21.77
N TYR A 15 24.66 1.86 -22.32
CA TYR A 15 23.53 2.78 -22.35
C TYR A 15 22.20 2.05 -22.18
N SER A 16 21.23 2.78 -21.68
CA SER A 16 19.84 2.33 -21.58
C SER A 16 18.90 3.47 -21.96
N THR A 17 17.93 3.18 -22.81
CA THR A 17 16.89 4.12 -23.21
C THR A 17 15.53 3.60 -22.78
N VAL A 18 14.76 4.40 -22.04
CA VAL A 18 13.37 4.10 -21.68
C VAL A 18 12.47 4.95 -22.56
N ILE A 19 11.47 4.33 -23.18
CA ILE A 19 10.49 4.98 -24.05
C ILE A 19 9.10 4.63 -23.56
N THR A 20 8.21 5.62 -23.45
CA THR A 20 6.80 5.41 -23.08
C THR A 20 5.90 5.74 -24.28
N ASN A 21 4.92 4.87 -24.51
CA ASN A 21 3.83 5.14 -25.46
C ASN A 21 2.50 5.13 -24.69
N THR A 22 1.89 6.28 -24.51
CA THR A 22 0.59 6.46 -23.85
C THR A 22 -0.56 6.62 -24.84
N THR A 23 -0.32 6.34 -26.11
CA THR A 23 -1.35 6.42 -27.17
C THR A 23 -2.02 5.07 -27.41
N SER A 24 -3.11 5.07 -28.15
CA SER A 24 -3.81 3.86 -28.61
C SER A 24 -3.16 3.15 -29.77
N GLU A 25 -2.12 3.74 -30.39
CA GLU A 25 -1.48 3.21 -31.57
C GLU A 25 -0.02 2.84 -31.30
N PRO A 26 0.53 1.78 -31.96
CA PRO A 26 1.95 1.48 -31.88
C PRO A 26 2.79 2.57 -32.53
N ILE A 27 3.94 2.87 -31.94
CA ILE A 27 4.85 3.89 -32.46
C ILE A 27 6.21 3.23 -32.76
N GLN A 28 6.71 3.40 -33.95
CA GLN A 28 8.07 3.00 -34.32
C GLN A 28 9.06 4.13 -33.99
N TYR A 29 10.14 3.77 -33.34
CA TYR A 29 11.28 4.64 -33.07
C TYR A 29 12.50 4.14 -33.81
N ASP A 30 13.15 5.03 -34.53
CA ASP A 30 14.44 4.78 -35.15
C ASP A 30 15.53 5.42 -34.28
N LEU A 31 16.38 4.60 -33.69
CA LEU A 31 17.44 5.04 -32.80
C LEU A 31 18.78 5.10 -33.54
N LYS A 32 19.53 6.15 -33.26
CA LYS A 32 20.87 6.36 -33.79
C LYS A 32 21.82 6.58 -32.61
N VAL A 33 22.81 5.70 -32.49
CA VAL A 33 23.79 5.71 -31.40
C VAL A 33 25.17 6.00 -31.95
N SER A 34 25.86 6.98 -31.39
CA SER A 34 27.22 7.35 -31.76
C SER A 34 28.01 7.83 -30.56
N GLY A 35 29.35 7.71 -30.62
CA GLY A 35 30.24 8.20 -29.57
C GLY A 35 30.26 7.39 -28.28
N LEU A 36 29.70 6.18 -28.29
CA LEU A 36 29.75 5.22 -27.19
C LEU A 36 30.51 3.97 -27.59
N ASP A 37 31.35 3.44 -26.71
CA ASP A 37 32.16 2.25 -26.99
C ASP A 37 31.30 1.03 -27.33
N LYS A 38 30.11 0.94 -26.70
CA LYS A 38 29.16 -0.16 -26.94
C LYS A 38 28.05 0.17 -27.95
N ALA A 39 28.21 1.20 -28.77
CA ALA A 39 27.22 1.54 -29.80
C ALA A 39 26.93 0.40 -30.76
N SER A 40 27.92 -0.47 -31.04
CA SER A 40 27.79 -1.65 -31.89
C SER A 40 27.28 -2.89 -31.19
N SER A 41 27.16 -2.87 -29.87
CA SER A 41 26.75 -4.03 -29.08
C SER A 41 25.26 -4.34 -29.27
N ASN A 42 24.91 -5.62 -29.17
CA ASN A 42 23.52 -6.02 -29.13
C ASN A 42 22.80 -5.34 -27.99
N VAL A 43 21.55 -4.93 -28.23
CA VAL A 43 20.67 -4.36 -27.23
C VAL A 43 19.53 -5.32 -26.95
N SER A 44 19.18 -5.46 -25.69
CA SER A 44 17.99 -6.20 -25.27
C SER A 44 16.82 -5.24 -25.10
N VAL A 45 15.65 -5.65 -25.58
CA VAL A 45 14.40 -4.90 -25.48
C VAL A 45 13.52 -5.55 -24.41
N TRP A 46 13.09 -4.74 -23.45
CA TRP A 46 12.23 -5.14 -22.34
C TRP A 46 10.95 -4.32 -22.35
N GLU A 47 9.81 -4.99 -22.30
CA GLU A 47 8.49 -4.36 -22.34
C GLU A 47 7.77 -4.51 -20.99
N THR A 48 7.09 -3.44 -20.59
CA THR A 48 6.10 -3.45 -19.50
C THR A 48 4.82 -2.86 -20.04
N ARG A 49 3.71 -3.59 -19.94
CA ARG A 49 2.37 -3.16 -20.31
C ARG A 49 1.30 -3.93 -19.53
N GLY A 50 0.05 -3.49 -19.60
CA GLY A 50 -1.08 -4.23 -19.07
C GLY A 50 -1.27 -5.60 -19.72
N PRO A 51 -2.14 -6.45 -19.15
CA PRO A 51 -2.47 -7.75 -19.71
C PRO A 51 -3.18 -7.63 -21.08
N ASP A 52 -3.12 -8.69 -21.87
CA ASP A 52 -3.77 -8.74 -23.19
C ASP A 52 -5.30 -8.90 -23.11
N SER A 53 -5.81 -9.35 -21.98
CA SER A 53 -7.24 -9.50 -21.71
C SER A 53 -7.58 -9.05 -20.28
N ILE A 54 -8.87 -8.84 -20.01
CA ILE A 54 -9.35 -8.44 -18.68
C ILE A 54 -8.99 -9.46 -17.59
N ASP A 55 -8.96 -10.74 -17.95
CA ASP A 55 -8.62 -11.84 -17.04
C ASP A 55 -7.12 -12.16 -17.04
N GLY A 56 -6.33 -11.41 -17.83
CA GLY A 56 -4.90 -11.60 -17.95
C GLY A 56 -4.13 -11.10 -16.72
N SER A 57 -3.03 -11.77 -16.43
CA SER A 57 -2.13 -11.35 -15.36
C SER A 57 -1.25 -10.18 -15.81
N TYR A 58 -1.14 -9.14 -14.97
CA TYR A 58 -0.17 -8.06 -15.18
C TYR A 58 1.28 -8.55 -15.26
N HIS A 59 1.57 -9.67 -14.59
CA HIS A 59 2.91 -10.24 -14.55
C HIS A 59 3.38 -10.83 -15.87
N GLU A 60 2.47 -11.20 -16.77
CA GLU A 60 2.81 -11.75 -18.09
C GLU A 60 3.60 -10.77 -18.95
N ASN A 61 3.31 -9.48 -18.81
CA ASN A 61 3.90 -8.41 -19.59
C ASN A 61 4.71 -7.41 -18.74
N TYR A 62 5.08 -7.79 -17.51
CA TYR A 62 5.83 -6.92 -16.63
C TYR A 62 7.34 -7.13 -16.82
N PHE A 63 8.04 -6.11 -17.33
CA PHE A 63 9.48 -6.11 -17.60
C PHE A 63 9.93 -7.39 -18.32
N LYS A 64 9.23 -7.74 -19.37
CA LYS A 64 9.43 -8.95 -20.17
C LYS A 64 10.43 -8.67 -21.29
N LYS A 65 11.46 -9.51 -21.40
CA LYS A 65 12.35 -9.45 -22.54
C LYS A 65 11.59 -9.90 -23.80
N THR A 66 11.55 -9.05 -24.81
CA THR A 66 10.83 -9.31 -26.05
C THR A 66 11.76 -9.71 -27.19
N GLU A 67 12.93 -9.08 -27.30
CA GLU A 67 13.88 -9.36 -28.36
C GLU A 67 15.31 -8.91 -28.01
N ASP A 68 16.28 -9.34 -28.79
CA ASP A 68 17.63 -8.78 -28.89
C ASP A 68 17.83 -8.21 -30.30
N ILE A 69 18.34 -7.00 -30.39
CA ILE A 69 18.58 -6.31 -31.66
C ILE A 69 20.08 -6.11 -31.87
N THR A 70 20.57 -6.43 -33.06
CA THR A 70 21.93 -6.10 -33.46
C THR A 70 21.91 -4.79 -34.25
N PRO A 71 22.53 -3.71 -33.75
CA PRO A 71 22.59 -2.44 -34.45
C PRO A 71 23.35 -2.57 -35.78
N THR A 72 22.93 -1.80 -36.78
CA THR A 72 23.59 -1.74 -38.10
C THR A 72 24.39 -0.46 -38.24
N GLU A 73 25.63 -0.56 -38.68
CA GLU A 73 26.46 0.60 -38.96
C GLU A 73 25.94 1.43 -40.11
N ASN A 74 25.83 2.72 -39.91
CA ASN A 74 25.40 3.67 -40.94
C ASN A 74 26.12 5.02 -40.75
N GLY A 75 27.14 5.29 -41.58
CA GLY A 75 27.83 6.57 -41.64
C GLY A 75 28.52 6.98 -40.32
N GLY A 76 29.17 6.04 -39.63
CA GLY A 76 29.90 6.28 -38.37
C GLY A 76 28.99 6.28 -37.14
N ALA A 77 27.75 5.86 -37.26
CA ALA A 77 26.81 5.62 -36.18
C ALA A 77 26.16 4.24 -36.33
N TYR A 78 25.57 3.74 -35.26
CA TYR A 78 24.82 2.48 -35.23
C TYR A 78 23.33 2.78 -35.09
N THR A 79 22.53 2.12 -35.95
CA THR A 79 21.10 2.36 -36.06
C THR A 79 20.30 1.09 -35.85
N TYR A 80 19.13 1.21 -35.22
CA TYR A 80 18.13 0.17 -35.07
C TYR A 80 16.74 0.75 -34.84
N SER A 81 15.70 -0.04 -35.08
CA SER A 81 14.31 0.39 -34.88
C SER A 81 13.63 -0.47 -33.84
N VAL A 82 12.76 0.14 -33.05
CA VAL A 82 11.92 -0.53 -32.03
C VAL A 82 10.49 -0.05 -32.17
N THR A 83 9.54 -0.98 -32.15
CA THR A 83 8.11 -0.66 -32.10
C THR A 83 7.61 -0.73 -30.68
N VAL A 84 7.13 0.41 -30.16
CA VAL A 84 6.57 0.53 -28.81
C VAL A 84 5.06 0.41 -28.92
N LYS A 85 4.48 -0.64 -28.32
CA LYS A 85 3.05 -0.92 -28.35
C LYS A 85 2.23 0.16 -27.63
N PRO A 86 0.92 0.24 -27.86
CA PRO A 86 0.02 1.11 -27.09
C PRO A 86 0.14 0.88 -25.58
N ASN A 87 0.03 1.95 -24.82
CA ASN A 87 0.03 1.92 -23.35
C ASN A 87 1.15 1.05 -22.75
N SER A 88 2.38 1.22 -23.26
CA SER A 88 3.52 0.44 -22.84
C SER A 88 4.74 1.29 -22.52
N ILE A 89 5.63 0.70 -21.74
CA ILE A 89 6.97 1.21 -21.44
C ILE A 89 7.96 0.19 -22.01
N VAL A 90 8.91 0.67 -22.79
CA VAL A 90 9.98 -0.16 -23.35
C VAL A 90 11.32 0.34 -22.83
N THR A 91 12.15 -0.57 -22.34
CA THR A 91 13.55 -0.32 -22.01
C THR A 91 14.44 -1.04 -23.02
N ILE A 92 15.34 -0.31 -23.62
CA ILE A 92 16.33 -0.80 -24.59
C ILE A 92 17.70 -0.63 -23.93
N SER A 93 18.49 -1.71 -23.81
CA SER A 93 19.74 -1.62 -23.04
C SER A 93 20.83 -2.55 -23.56
N THR A 94 22.07 -2.09 -23.49
CA THR A 94 23.28 -2.93 -23.61
C THR A 94 23.58 -3.68 -22.32
N VAL A 95 23.02 -3.23 -21.19
CA VAL A 95 23.18 -3.88 -19.89
C VAL A 95 22.20 -5.04 -19.79
N THR A 96 22.70 -6.22 -19.43
CA THR A 96 21.83 -7.34 -19.06
C THR A 96 21.39 -7.18 -17.61
N PRO A 97 20.11 -6.89 -17.36
CA PRO A 97 19.65 -6.72 -15.98
C PRO A 97 19.76 -8.03 -15.23
N LYS A 98 20.19 -7.95 -13.98
CA LYS A 98 20.12 -9.06 -13.05
C LYS A 98 18.67 -9.15 -12.56
N ARG A 99 17.80 -9.74 -13.39
CA ARG A 99 16.44 -10.03 -12.98
C ARG A 99 16.39 -11.41 -12.34
N THR A 100 15.87 -11.51 -11.14
CA THR A 100 15.28 -12.74 -10.64
C THR A 100 14.09 -13.06 -11.53
N GLU A 101 14.01 -14.27 -12.09
CA GLU A 101 12.79 -14.69 -12.79
C GLU A 101 11.60 -14.42 -11.86
N TYR A 102 10.69 -13.56 -12.30
CA TYR A 102 9.44 -13.38 -11.61
C TYR A 102 8.67 -14.69 -11.80
N LYS A 103 8.68 -15.53 -10.79
CA LYS A 103 7.69 -16.59 -10.70
C LYS A 103 6.39 -15.90 -10.34
N ASN A 104 5.37 -16.02 -11.19
CA ASN A 104 4.02 -15.74 -10.77
C ASN A 104 3.83 -16.46 -9.44
N ALA A 105 3.83 -15.72 -8.34
CA ALA A 105 3.23 -16.26 -7.13
C ALA A 105 1.77 -16.48 -7.55
N ASP A 106 1.35 -17.73 -7.57
CA ASP A 106 -0.05 -18.06 -7.69
C ASP A 106 -0.76 -17.23 -6.60
N GLU A 107 -1.73 -16.41 -6.98
CA GLU A 107 -2.43 -15.59 -5.98
C GLU A 107 -3.11 -16.48 -4.94
N SER A 108 -3.44 -17.72 -5.30
CA SER A 108 -3.87 -18.77 -4.37
C SER A 108 -2.79 -19.16 -3.35
N GLU A 109 -1.50 -18.90 -3.62
CA GLU A 109 -0.38 -19.14 -2.71
C GLU A 109 -0.03 -17.91 -1.85
N ARG A 110 -0.71 -16.78 -1.98
CA ARG A 110 -0.54 -15.65 -1.06
C ARG A 110 -0.98 -16.07 0.33
N THR A 111 -0.03 -16.59 1.09
CA THR A 111 -0.26 -16.89 2.50
C THR A 111 -0.52 -15.59 3.25
N VAL A 112 -1.55 -15.58 4.08
CA VAL A 112 -1.80 -14.47 5.01
C VAL A 112 -0.61 -14.32 5.95
N LEU A 113 -0.20 -13.09 6.26
CA LEU A 113 0.72 -12.85 7.37
C LEU A 113 0.00 -13.26 8.66
N LYS A 114 0.49 -14.36 9.25
CA LYS A 114 -0.17 -14.98 10.40
C LYS A 114 0.02 -14.14 11.66
N LEU A 115 -1.02 -14.10 12.48
CA LEU A 115 -0.98 -13.61 13.85
C LEU A 115 -0.63 -14.76 14.81
N PRO A 116 0.04 -14.51 15.96
CA PRO A 116 0.52 -13.18 16.39
C PRO A 116 1.71 -12.69 15.57
N TYR A 117 1.79 -11.39 15.37
CA TYR A 117 2.95 -10.69 14.80
C TYR A 117 3.42 -9.60 15.75
N SER A 118 4.73 -9.49 15.97
CA SER A 118 5.31 -8.42 16.77
C SER A 118 6.59 -7.88 16.13
N ASP A 119 6.90 -6.63 16.42
CA ASP A 119 8.13 -5.94 16.04
C ASP A 119 8.57 -5.00 17.16
N ASP A 120 9.75 -5.28 17.73
CA ASP A 120 10.41 -4.46 18.74
C ASP A 120 11.41 -3.48 18.12
N PHE A 121 11.46 -3.44 16.79
CA PHE A 121 12.35 -2.61 15.97
C PHE A 121 13.86 -2.80 16.21
N GLU A 122 14.27 -3.70 17.08
CA GLU A 122 15.69 -3.93 17.41
C GLU A 122 16.45 -4.68 16.31
N TYR A 123 15.81 -5.62 15.62
CA TYR A 123 16.40 -6.43 14.53
C TYR A 123 17.74 -7.09 14.86
N ALA A 124 17.95 -7.45 16.14
CA ALA A 124 19.23 -7.98 16.64
C ALA A 124 19.73 -9.27 15.94
N GLY A 125 18.87 -9.99 15.25
CA GLY A 125 19.23 -11.19 14.49
C GLY A 125 19.50 -10.96 13.00
N TYR A 126 19.48 -9.72 12.54
CA TYR A 126 19.63 -9.33 11.14
C TYR A 126 21.04 -8.80 10.82
N PRO A 127 21.46 -8.78 9.55
CA PRO A 127 22.72 -8.15 9.15
C PRO A 127 22.79 -6.66 9.59
N GLU A 128 24.00 -6.19 9.90
CA GLU A 128 24.23 -4.81 10.39
C GLU A 128 23.62 -3.73 9.46
N ASN A 129 23.59 -3.97 8.16
CA ASN A 129 23.01 -3.05 7.18
C ASN A 129 21.54 -3.31 6.89
N TYR A 130 20.85 -4.11 7.68
CA TYR A 130 19.46 -4.50 7.40
C TYR A 130 18.53 -3.29 7.27
N LEU A 131 18.54 -2.41 8.26
CA LEU A 131 17.72 -1.19 8.24
C LEU A 131 18.17 -0.20 7.17
N SER A 132 19.48 0.11 7.12
CA SER A 132 19.99 1.10 6.17
C SER A 132 19.79 0.70 4.70
N SER A 133 19.84 -0.58 4.38
CA SER A 133 19.60 -1.09 3.03
C SER A 133 18.15 -0.96 2.55
N ARG A 134 17.23 -0.66 3.45
CA ARG A 134 15.78 -0.52 3.18
C ARG A 134 15.22 0.83 3.62
N GLY A 135 16.09 1.86 3.75
CA GLY A 135 15.68 3.22 4.15
C GLY A 135 15.13 3.29 5.57
N ASN A 136 15.66 2.48 6.49
CA ASN A 136 15.24 2.36 7.88
C ASN A 136 13.76 1.96 8.08
N ALA A 137 13.08 1.51 7.03
CA ALA A 137 11.70 1.04 7.15
C ALA A 137 11.61 -0.28 7.90
N PRO A 138 10.67 -0.45 8.85
CA PRO A 138 10.44 -1.73 9.49
C PRO A 138 9.87 -2.78 8.53
N ARG A 139 9.69 -4.02 9.01
CA ARG A 139 9.13 -5.09 8.19
C ARG A 139 7.62 -4.95 8.04
N TYR A 140 7.10 -5.37 6.88
CA TYR A 140 5.68 -5.45 6.59
C TYR A 140 4.92 -4.14 6.76
N THR A 141 5.63 -3.00 6.60
CA THR A 141 5.06 -1.66 6.71
C THR A 141 4.90 -0.98 5.37
N THR A 142 3.94 -0.07 5.32
CA THR A 142 3.75 0.84 4.19
C THR A 142 3.22 2.17 4.73
N ASP A 143 3.97 3.23 4.52
CA ASP A 143 3.54 4.59 4.86
C ASP A 143 2.45 5.04 3.88
N GLN A 144 1.37 5.56 4.44
CA GLN A 144 0.24 6.14 3.70
C GLN A 144 0.26 7.66 3.77
N GLY A 145 0.93 8.22 4.76
CA GLY A 145 1.21 9.64 4.97
C GLY A 145 2.33 9.81 5.98
N GLY A 146 3.06 10.92 5.92
CA GLY A 146 4.28 11.11 6.72
C GLY A 146 5.43 10.23 6.23
N ALA A 147 6.38 9.94 7.12
CA ALA A 147 7.46 8.97 6.91
C ALA A 147 7.83 8.36 8.27
N PHE A 148 7.90 7.05 8.34
CA PHE A 148 8.17 6.32 9.57
C PHE A 148 9.46 5.51 9.42
N GLU A 149 10.47 5.86 10.21
CA GLU A 149 11.79 5.24 10.16
C GLU A 149 12.20 4.74 11.55
N VAL A 150 12.92 3.63 11.56
CA VAL A 150 13.53 3.13 12.79
C VAL A 150 14.77 3.98 13.09
N GLU A 151 14.75 4.66 14.22
CA GLU A 151 15.88 5.46 14.74
C GLU A 151 16.44 4.83 16.01
N LYS A 152 17.77 4.94 16.15
CA LYS A 152 18.45 4.57 17.39
C LYS A 152 18.34 5.68 18.40
N THR A 153 17.72 5.39 19.54
CA THR A 153 17.56 6.28 20.67
C THR A 153 18.41 5.82 21.88
N ASP A 154 18.37 6.56 22.96
CA ASP A 154 18.97 6.17 24.25
C ASP A 154 18.22 5.00 24.94
N LYS A 155 17.01 4.69 24.50
CA LYS A 155 16.16 3.58 25.00
C LYS A 155 16.18 2.34 24.07
N GLY A 156 16.95 2.34 23.01
CA GLY A 156 16.95 1.32 21.97
C GLY A 156 16.51 1.89 20.61
N ASN A 157 16.21 1.02 19.69
CA ASN A 157 15.60 1.41 18.42
C ASN A 157 14.11 1.67 18.61
N MET A 158 13.61 2.72 18.00
CA MET A 158 12.19 3.08 18.03
C MET A 158 11.73 3.45 16.61
N LEU A 159 10.49 3.20 16.28
CA LEU A 159 9.87 3.72 15.07
C LEU A 159 9.47 5.17 15.29
N VAL A 160 9.99 6.10 14.50
CA VAL A 160 9.79 7.55 14.66
C VAL A 160 9.16 8.13 13.40
N GLN A 161 8.10 8.92 13.56
CA GLN A 161 7.54 9.73 12.49
C GLN A 161 8.47 10.92 12.20
N GLN A 162 8.92 11.07 10.94
CA GLN A 162 10.00 11.99 10.56
C GLN A 162 9.52 13.37 10.10
N ILE A 163 8.33 13.45 9.50
CA ILE A 163 7.84 14.69 8.88
C ILE A 163 7.23 15.61 9.91
N THR A 164 7.85 16.77 10.12
CA THR A 164 7.34 17.80 11.01
C THR A 164 6.45 18.81 10.27
N ALA A 165 5.69 19.62 10.99
CA ALA A 165 4.72 20.55 10.42
C ALA A 165 5.36 21.59 9.48
N ASP A 166 6.62 21.95 9.72
CA ASP A 166 7.41 22.86 8.87
C ASP A 166 7.94 22.18 7.59
N MET A 167 8.08 20.85 7.59
CA MET A 167 8.47 20.04 6.42
C MET A 167 7.29 19.64 5.55
N LYS A 168 6.09 19.73 6.11
CA LYS A 168 4.86 19.30 5.46
C LYS A 168 4.66 20.00 4.13
N ALA A 169 4.67 19.24 3.03
CA ALA A 169 4.31 19.76 1.72
C ALA A 169 2.79 19.77 1.53
N ASN A 170 2.24 20.89 1.07
CA ASN A 170 0.85 20.96 0.62
C ASN A 170 0.77 20.49 -0.83
N GLU A 171 0.73 19.20 -1.05
CA GLU A 171 0.59 18.61 -2.36
C GLU A 171 -0.87 18.20 -2.61
N TRP A 172 -1.35 18.39 -3.82
CA TRP A 172 -2.66 17.92 -4.31
C TRP A 172 -3.90 18.41 -3.55
N GLY A 173 -3.77 19.44 -2.70
CA GLY A 173 -4.88 19.94 -1.88
C GLY A 173 -5.36 18.97 -0.79
N TYR A 174 -4.69 17.85 -0.59
CA TYR A 174 -4.92 16.87 0.43
C TYR A 174 -3.61 16.52 1.12
N THR A 175 -3.58 16.66 2.44
CA THR A 175 -2.44 16.24 3.24
C THR A 175 -2.94 15.17 4.20
N PRO A 176 -2.65 13.89 3.94
CA PRO A 176 -3.06 12.83 4.83
C PRO A 176 -2.34 12.97 6.18
N GLU A 177 -3.00 12.56 7.25
CA GLU A 177 -2.34 12.39 8.54
C GLU A 177 -1.13 11.44 8.38
N PRO A 178 -0.03 11.66 9.13
CA PRO A 178 1.03 10.67 9.19
C PRO A 178 0.48 9.34 9.70
N VAL A 179 0.53 8.32 8.84
CA VAL A 179 0.09 6.97 9.16
C VAL A 179 0.95 5.94 8.44
N THR A 180 1.39 4.93 9.17
CA THR A 180 1.98 3.72 8.62
C THR A 180 1.12 2.51 8.92
N THR A 181 1.10 1.54 8.00
CA THR A 181 0.29 0.32 8.14
C THR A 181 1.17 -0.90 8.24
N PHE A 182 0.74 -1.88 9.02
CA PHE A 182 1.41 -3.16 9.23
C PHE A 182 0.50 -4.31 8.82
N GLY A 183 1.09 -5.36 8.27
CA GLY A 183 0.47 -6.66 8.18
C GLY A 183 -0.35 -6.91 6.93
N ASP A 184 -1.48 -7.59 7.09
CA ASP A 184 -2.27 -8.16 6.01
C ASP A 184 -3.69 -7.58 6.00
N ASP A 185 -4.22 -7.33 4.83
CA ASP A 185 -5.55 -6.74 4.66
C ASP A 185 -6.71 -7.74 4.91
N ARG A 186 -6.38 -9.01 5.21
CA ARG A 186 -7.32 -10.07 5.57
C ARG A 186 -7.49 -10.25 7.09
N TRP A 187 -6.78 -9.48 7.92
CA TRP A 187 -6.95 -9.53 9.38
C TRP A 187 -8.32 -9.01 9.78
N TYR A 188 -9.06 -9.80 10.58
CA TYR A 188 -10.44 -9.50 10.91
C TYR A 188 -10.66 -9.28 12.41
N ASN A 189 -10.63 -10.34 13.24
CA ASN A 189 -10.75 -10.22 14.69
C ASN A 189 -9.37 -10.29 15.33
N TYR A 190 -8.88 -9.15 15.77
CA TYR A 190 -7.55 -9.04 16.37
C TYR A 190 -7.44 -7.79 17.23
N SER A 191 -6.40 -7.73 18.04
CA SER A 191 -5.99 -6.52 18.76
C SER A 191 -4.63 -6.04 18.30
N VAL A 192 -4.40 -4.75 18.39
CA VAL A 192 -3.11 -4.10 18.13
C VAL A 192 -2.66 -3.36 19.37
N ASN A 193 -1.40 -3.54 19.77
CA ASN A 193 -0.77 -2.88 20.89
C ASN A 193 0.49 -2.16 20.44
N VAL A 194 0.82 -1.05 21.07
CA VAL A 194 2.06 -0.32 20.87
C VAL A 194 2.38 0.52 22.11
N ASP A 195 3.65 0.67 22.41
CA ASP A 195 4.13 1.69 23.34
C ASP A 195 4.42 2.96 22.52
N ALA A 196 3.81 4.08 22.89
CA ALA A 196 3.93 5.35 22.17
C ALA A 196 4.41 6.47 23.08
N ALA A 197 5.24 7.35 22.56
CA ALA A 197 5.73 8.52 23.27
C ALA A 197 5.66 9.78 22.42
N PHE A 198 5.30 10.89 23.05
CA PHE A 198 5.22 12.18 22.39
C PHE A 198 6.61 12.81 22.26
N ALA A 199 6.88 13.41 21.10
CA ALA A 199 7.91 14.42 21.01
C ALA A 199 7.42 15.69 21.73
N THR A 200 8.34 16.40 22.38
CA THR A 200 7.99 17.69 23.00
C THR A 200 7.40 18.62 21.94
N SER A 201 6.18 19.07 22.15
CA SER A 201 5.48 19.99 21.26
C SER A 201 5.18 21.32 21.96
N GLN A 202 4.83 22.35 21.16
CA GLN A 202 4.33 23.62 21.66
C GLN A 202 2.79 23.65 21.74
N ASP A 203 2.13 22.62 21.23
CA ASP A 203 0.68 22.49 21.16
C ASP A 203 0.27 21.06 21.51
N ALA A 204 0.11 20.80 22.81
CA ALA A 204 -0.29 19.51 23.34
C ALA A 204 -1.74 19.10 22.98
N GLU A 205 -2.56 20.02 22.53
CA GLU A 205 -3.94 19.74 22.10
C GLU A 205 -3.98 19.16 20.68
N SER A 206 -2.99 19.48 19.84
CA SER A 206 -2.90 18.99 18.46
C SER A 206 -1.87 17.87 18.29
N ASN A 207 -0.95 17.68 19.26
CA ASN A 207 0.01 16.59 19.22
C ASN A 207 -0.65 15.28 19.69
N TYR A 208 -0.66 14.25 18.81
CA TYR A 208 -1.27 12.96 19.11
C TYR A 208 -0.45 11.79 18.56
N VAL A 209 -0.65 10.65 19.19
CA VAL A 209 -0.26 9.32 18.74
C VAL A 209 -1.52 8.44 18.66
N GLY A 210 -1.51 7.42 17.83
CA GLY A 210 -2.66 6.54 17.71
C GLY A 210 -2.31 5.16 17.21
N VAL A 211 -3.18 4.21 17.51
CA VAL A 211 -3.12 2.83 17.00
C VAL A 211 -4.46 2.44 16.42
N GLY A 212 -4.44 1.74 15.29
CA GLY A 212 -5.65 1.37 14.57
C GLY A 212 -5.62 -0.06 14.04
N LEU A 213 -6.78 -0.52 13.64
CA LEU A 213 -7.01 -1.83 13.04
C LEU A 213 -8.04 -1.77 11.92
N ARG A 214 -8.09 -2.85 11.12
CA ARG A 214 -8.95 -2.95 9.95
C ARG A 214 -8.77 -1.77 8.98
N TYR A 215 -7.55 -1.23 8.93
CA TYR A 215 -7.22 -0.12 8.06
C TYR A 215 -7.23 -0.58 6.60
N THR A 216 -8.01 0.10 5.78
CA THR A 216 -8.05 -0.10 4.34
C THR A 216 -7.82 1.24 3.64
N LEU A 217 -6.97 1.22 2.61
CA LEU A 217 -6.73 2.40 1.78
C LEU A 217 -7.66 2.38 0.58
N GLY A 218 -8.43 3.44 0.41
CA GLY A 218 -9.17 3.76 -0.79
C GLY A 218 -8.52 4.88 -1.59
N CYS A 219 -9.00 5.15 -2.81
CA CYS A 219 -8.56 6.31 -3.58
C CYS A 219 -9.03 7.60 -2.88
N ASN A 220 -8.08 8.39 -2.38
CA ASN A 220 -8.31 9.61 -1.60
C ASN A 220 -9.13 9.43 -0.30
N SER A 221 -9.24 8.20 0.21
CA SER A 221 -9.92 7.92 1.46
C SER A 221 -9.27 6.71 2.14
N TYR A 222 -9.42 6.63 3.43
CA TYR A 222 -9.05 5.46 4.21
C TYR A 222 -10.18 5.12 5.16
N SER A 223 -10.27 3.86 5.54
CA SER A 223 -11.22 3.40 6.53
C SER A 223 -10.55 2.49 7.54
N GLY A 224 -11.09 2.44 8.75
CA GLY A 224 -10.55 1.67 9.86
C GLY A 224 -11.16 2.15 11.18
N TYR A 225 -10.69 1.52 12.27
CA TYR A 225 -10.98 1.97 13.62
C TYR A 225 -9.67 2.26 14.33
N TRP A 226 -9.59 3.37 15.08
CA TRP A 226 -8.38 3.73 15.82
C TRP A 226 -8.68 4.49 17.08
N ILE A 227 -7.81 4.29 18.09
CA ILE A 227 -7.74 5.13 19.27
C ILE A 227 -6.62 6.15 19.09
N LYS A 228 -6.93 7.44 19.27
CA LYS A 228 -5.96 8.54 19.35
C LYS A 228 -5.83 8.98 20.79
N LEU A 229 -4.60 9.22 21.22
CA LEU A 229 -4.25 9.85 22.48
C LEU A 229 -3.50 11.14 22.18
N TYR A 230 -3.92 12.23 22.79
CA TYR A 230 -3.29 13.54 22.67
C TYR A 230 -2.33 13.80 23.84
N GLU A 231 -1.31 14.63 23.63
CA GLU A 231 -0.29 14.95 24.61
C GLU A 231 -0.88 15.61 25.88
N ASN A 232 -2.06 16.25 25.78
CA ASN A 232 -2.80 16.81 26.90
C ASN A 232 -3.65 15.80 27.69
N GLY A 233 -3.64 14.51 27.30
CA GLY A 233 -4.41 13.42 27.93
C GLY A 233 -5.83 13.25 27.40
N SER A 234 -6.29 14.05 26.43
CA SER A 234 -7.54 13.77 25.74
C SER A 234 -7.39 12.57 24.79
N TRP A 235 -8.48 11.87 24.52
CA TRP A 235 -8.47 10.73 23.61
C TRP A 235 -9.76 10.63 22.80
N GLU A 236 -9.67 9.98 21.64
CA GLU A 236 -10.80 9.70 20.76
C GLU A 236 -10.73 8.27 20.20
N LEU A 237 -11.84 7.53 20.30
CA LEU A 237 -12.07 6.33 19.47
C LEU A 237 -12.77 6.78 18.20
N LYS A 238 -12.22 6.44 17.04
CA LYS A 238 -12.69 6.90 15.73
C LYS A 238 -12.97 5.76 14.77
N ALA A 239 -13.89 6.00 13.85
CA ALA A 239 -14.05 5.22 12.63
C ALA A 239 -14.10 6.19 11.45
N ASN A 240 -13.27 5.95 10.43
CA ASN A 240 -13.11 6.90 9.32
C ASN A 240 -12.85 8.33 9.87
N ASP A 241 -13.57 9.34 9.39
CA ASP A 241 -13.45 10.71 9.88
C ASP A 241 -14.31 11.00 11.13
N GLY A 242 -15.14 10.02 11.56
CA GLY A 242 -16.06 10.19 12.66
C GLY A 242 -15.48 9.81 14.01
N THR A 243 -15.82 10.57 15.06
CA THR A 243 -15.52 10.23 16.45
C THR A 243 -16.67 9.42 17.03
N LEU A 244 -16.37 8.18 17.47
CA LEU A 244 -17.34 7.26 18.08
C LEU A 244 -17.47 7.50 19.59
N SER A 245 -16.36 7.83 20.24
CA SER A 245 -16.30 8.12 21.66
C SER A 245 -15.08 8.98 21.96
N SER A 246 -15.12 9.80 23.01
CA SER A 246 -14.01 10.65 23.41
C SER A 246 -14.02 10.89 24.93
N GLY A 247 -12.88 11.28 25.47
CA GLY A 247 -12.72 11.61 26.88
C GLY A 247 -11.36 12.17 27.21
N SER A 248 -11.03 12.21 28.50
CA SER A 248 -9.72 12.66 28.98
C SER A 248 -9.28 11.84 30.18
N ILE A 249 -7.98 11.81 30.44
CA ILE A 249 -7.36 11.11 31.56
C ILE A 249 -6.91 12.14 32.58
N ASP A 250 -7.45 12.06 33.80
CA ASP A 250 -7.08 12.94 34.91
C ASP A 250 -5.63 12.69 35.33
N GLY A 251 -4.86 13.76 35.49
CA GLY A 251 -3.47 13.68 35.91
C GLY A 251 -2.51 13.02 34.90
N PHE A 252 -2.87 13.07 33.63
CA PHE A 252 -2.07 12.52 32.52
C PHE A 252 -0.67 13.15 32.45
N ASP A 253 0.34 12.32 32.23
CA ASP A 253 1.73 12.75 32.07
C ASP A 253 2.15 12.58 30.59
N GLY A 254 1.98 13.59 29.77
CA GLY A 254 2.35 13.58 28.34
C GLY A 254 3.86 13.42 28.07
N THR A 255 4.72 13.42 29.11
CA THR A 255 6.16 13.16 28.95
C THR A 255 6.53 11.68 29.11
N ALA A 256 5.60 10.86 29.59
CA ALA A 256 5.78 9.43 29.72
C ALA A 256 5.51 8.68 28.41
N SER A 257 5.95 7.43 28.33
CA SER A 257 5.49 6.49 27.30
C SER A 257 4.19 5.86 27.77
N HIS A 258 3.22 5.75 26.83
CA HIS A 258 1.89 5.21 27.09
C HIS A 258 1.64 3.98 26.22
N LYS A 259 0.97 2.99 26.80
CA LYS A 259 0.56 1.80 26.07
C LYS A 259 -0.83 2.00 25.47
N LEU A 260 -0.90 2.01 24.15
CA LEU A 260 -2.16 2.05 23.42
C LEU A 260 -2.55 0.66 22.93
N LYS A 261 -3.84 0.32 23.04
CA LYS A 261 -4.41 -0.88 22.43
C LYS A 261 -5.75 -0.58 21.80
N VAL A 262 -5.99 -1.13 20.62
CA VAL A 262 -7.31 -1.23 20.00
C VAL A 262 -7.61 -2.69 19.69
N GLU A 263 -8.87 -3.12 19.90
CA GLU A 263 -9.32 -4.49 19.69
C GLU A 263 -10.63 -4.49 18.92
N ALA A 264 -10.77 -5.40 17.97
CA ALA A 264 -12.03 -5.63 17.27
C ALA A 264 -12.42 -7.11 17.34
N VAL A 265 -13.67 -7.36 17.75
CA VAL A 265 -14.31 -8.69 17.72
C VAL A 265 -15.68 -8.54 17.04
N ASN A 266 -15.79 -9.07 15.84
CA ASN A 266 -16.98 -8.92 15.01
C ASN A 266 -17.34 -7.43 14.84
N ASN A 267 -18.42 -6.96 15.41
CA ASN A 267 -18.90 -5.58 15.35
C ASN A 267 -18.58 -4.77 16.63
N VAL A 268 -17.81 -5.31 17.59
CA VAL A 268 -17.45 -4.62 18.82
C VAL A 268 -16.01 -4.13 18.74
N ILE A 269 -15.81 -2.83 18.97
CA ILE A 269 -14.51 -2.16 18.95
C ILE A 269 -14.20 -1.62 20.33
N ARG A 270 -13.00 -1.89 20.86
CA ARG A 270 -12.54 -1.45 22.17
C ARG A 270 -11.24 -0.70 22.09
N GLY A 271 -11.15 0.42 22.78
CA GLY A 271 -9.93 1.21 22.95
C GLY A 271 -9.42 1.16 24.38
N TYR A 272 -8.10 1.03 24.53
CA TYR A 272 -7.44 0.95 25.83
C TYR A 272 -6.24 1.90 25.85
N ILE A 273 -6.02 2.53 27.00
CA ILE A 273 -4.85 3.35 27.31
C ILE A 273 -4.29 2.90 28.66
N ASP A 274 -3.00 2.58 28.71
CA ASP A 274 -2.28 2.09 29.89
C ASP A 274 -3.00 0.91 30.61
N GLY A 275 -3.55 0.00 29.78
CA GLY A 275 -4.26 -1.18 30.25
C GLY A 275 -5.72 -0.94 30.68
N ASN A 276 -6.17 0.31 30.75
CA ASN A 276 -7.54 0.65 31.10
C ASN A 276 -8.40 0.76 29.82
N MET A 277 -9.54 0.08 29.79
CA MET A 277 -10.52 0.26 28.72
C MET A 277 -11.15 1.65 28.87
N VAL A 278 -10.89 2.51 27.89
CA VAL A 278 -11.42 3.89 27.87
C VAL A 278 -12.67 4.00 27.00
N ALA A 279 -12.81 3.11 26.00
CA ALA A 279 -13.95 3.12 25.09
C ALA A 279 -14.37 1.72 24.67
N GLU A 280 -15.66 1.50 24.49
CA GLU A 280 -16.27 0.38 23.79
C GLU A 280 -17.37 0.92 22.87
N TYR A 281 -17.39 0.45 21.62
CA TYR A 281 -18.40 0.79 20.64
C TYR A 281 -18.89 -0.46 19.93
N THR A 282 -20.20 -0.60 19.78
CA THR A 282 -20.81 -1.65 18.98
C THR A 282 -21.38 -1.04 17.69
N VAL A 283 -20.90 -1.50 16.55
CA VAL A 283 -21.45 -1.10 15.25
C VAL A 283 -22.83 -1.71 15.12
N ASN A 284 -23.86 -0.88 14.99
CA ASN A 284 -25.25 -1.30 14.95
C ASN A 284 -25.70 -1.71 13.55
N GLU A 285 -26.84 -2.39 13.48
CA GLU A 285 -27.48 -2.69 12.20
C GLU A 285 -27.80 -1.39 11.44
N GLY A 286 -27.41 -1.33 10.16
CA GLY A 286 -27.55 -0.14 9.32
C GLY A 286 -26.34 0.80 9.33
N GLU A 287 -25.37 0.61 10.22
CA GLU A 287 -24.07 1.27 10.16
C GLU A 287 -23.08 0.43 9.32
N SER A 288 -22.16 1.10 8.64
CA SER A 288 -21.14 0.41 7.84
C SER A 288 -20.08 -0.21 8.74
N LEU A 289 -20.07 -1.55 8.84
CA LEU A 289 -18.99 -2.29 9.51
C LEU A 289 -17.75 -2.37 8.61
N ILE A 290 -16.61 -1.92 9.13
CA ILE A 290 -15.32 -2.12 8.48
C ILE A 290 -14.84 -3.53 8.84
N GLY A 291 -14.91 -4.43 7.87
CA GLY A 291 -14.83 -5.86 8.13
C GLY A 291 -13.41 -6.40 8.35
N ALA A 292 -12.43 -5.97 7.57
CA ALA A 292 -11.06 -6.47 7.66
C ALA A 292 -10.06 -5.44 7.14
N GLY A 293 -8.80 -5.54 7.58
CA GLY A 293 -7.75 -4.64 7.14
C GLY A 293 -6.51 -4.73 8.03
N ARG A 294 -5.53 -3.91 7.70
CA ARG A 294 -4.22 -3.88 8.35
C ARG A 294 -4.27 -3.18 9.72
N ALA A 295 -3.28 -3.47 10.54
CA ALA A 295 -2.95 -2.60 11.68
C ALA A 295 -2.36 -1.26 11.18
N SER A 296 -2.47 -0.21 11.99
CA SER A 296 -1.94 1.11 11.66
C SER A 296 -1.44 1.86 12.89
N LEU A 297 -0.41 2.68 12.70
CA LEU A 297 0.06 3.65 13.69
C LEU A 297 -0.11 5.05 13.12
N PHE A 298 -0.66 5.93 13.93
CA PHE A 298 -0.96 7.32 13.59
C PHE A 298 -0.11 8.29 14.41
N SER A 299 0.27 9.37 13.81
CA SER A 299 0.96 10.47 14.47
C SER A 299 0.45 11.81 13.95
N SER A 300 0.53 12.84 14.77
CA SER A 300 0.55 14.22 14.30
C SER A 300 1.88 14.50 13.57
N TYR A 301 2.01 15.70 12.96
CA TYR A 301 3.25 16.15 12.33
C TYR A 301 4.31 16.57 13.37
N ASN A 302 4.59 15.63 14.31
CA ASN A 302 5.66 15.71 15.31
C ASN A 302 6.47 14.42 15.25
N LYS A 303 7.71 14.45 15.75
CA LYS A 303 8.59 13.29 15.83
C LYS A 303 8.20 12.33 16.97
N ASN A 304 6.93 11.98 17.01
CA ASN A 304 6.44 10.99 17.96
C ASN A 304 7.04 9.62 17.68
N SER A 305 7.23 8.82 18.71
CA SER A 305 7.90 7.52 18.61
C SER A 305 7.03 6.38 19.10
N PHE A 306 7.29 5.18 18.56
CA PHE A 306 6.57 3.96 18.83
C PHE A 306 7.55 2.82 19.07
N ASP A 307 7.17 1.89 19.95
CA ASP A 307 7.95 0.72 20.30
C ASP A 307 7.05 -0.46 20.64
N ASN A 308 7.61 -1.68 20.69
CA ASN A 308 6.90 -2.89 21.11
C ASN A 308 5.55 -3.11 20.42
N PHE A 309 5.53 -2.93 19.08
CA PHE A 309 4.33 -3.20 18.29
C PHE A 309 3.96 -4.67 18.37
N SER A 310 2.67 -4.96 18.60
CA SER A 310 2.14 -6.31 18.45
C SER A 310 0.72 -6.32 17.90
N ALA A 311 0.42 -7.33 17.09
CA ALA A 311 -0.91 -7.66 16.62
C ALA A 311 -1.22 -9.10 17.03
N GLU A 312 -2.32 -9.31 17.73
CA GLU A 312 -2.68 -10.56 18.40
C GLU A 312 -4.06 -11.04 17.92
N PRO A 313 -4.24 -12.34 17.61
CA PRO A 313 -5.57 -12.87 17.32
C PRO A 313 -6.42 -12.82 18.59
N VAL A 314 -7.73 -12.62 18.44
CA VAL A 314 -8.65 -12.76 19.56
C VAL A 314 -9.11 -14.21 19.65
N GLU A 315 -8.84 -14.85 20.79
CA GLU A 315 -9.15 -16.27 21.00
C GLU A 315 -10.64 -16.57 20.83
N GLY A 316 -10.93 -17.67 20.15
CA GLY A 316 -12.33 -18.14 19.94
C GLY A 316 -13.09 -17.39 18.84
N SER A 317 -12.43 -16.56 18.06
CA SER A 317 -13.03 -15.83 16.94
C SER A 317 -12.32 -16.08 15.61
N ASP A 318 -13.00 -15.80 14.49
CA ASP A 318 -12.42 -15.88 13.16
C ASP A 318 -11.37 -14.77 12.98
N THR A 319 -10.11 -15.15 12.78
CA THR A 319 -9.00 -14.21 12.70
C THR A 319 -8.84 -13.59 11.31
N TYR A 320 -9.23 -14.30 10.27
CA TYR A 320 -8.97 -13.91 8.88
C TYR A 320 -10.23 -13.99 8.03
N VAL A 321 -10.32 -13.11 7.03
CA VAL A 321 -11.32 -13.22 5.97
C VAL A 321 -10.68 -13.74 4.69
N THR A 322 -11.46 -14.42 3.87
CA THR A 322 -11.13 -14.71 2.47
C THR A 322 -11.70 -13.58 1.62
N ARG A 323 -10.90 -13.05 0.71
CA ARG A 323 -11.30 -12.02 -0.24
C ARG A 323 -11.42 -12.63 -1.63
N PHE A 324 -12.49 -12.28 -2.31
CA PHE A 324 -12.76 -12.63 -3.68
C PHE A 324 -12.85 -11.35 -4.52
N ASP A 325 -12.37 -11.45 -5.74
CA ASP A 325 -12.52 -10.43 -6.77
C ASP A 325 -13.74 -10.77 -7.63
N GLU A 326 -14.36 -9.79 -8.26
CA GLU A 326 -15.54 -10.01 -9.13
C GLU A 326 -15.24 -10.92 -10.34
N THR A 327 -13.98 -11.20 -10.64
CA THR A 327 -13.57 -12.15 -11.67
C THR A 327 -13.37 -13.57 -11.16
N ASP A 328 -13.49 -13.79 -9.85
CA ASP A 328 -13.38 -15.13 -9.28
C ASP A 328 -14.59 -16.00 -9.64
N SER A 329 -14.36 -17.31 -9.72
CA SER A 329 -15.37 -18.28 -10.14
C SER A 329 -16.59 -18.40 -9.21
N CYS A 330 -16.53 -17.81 -8.02
CA CYS A 330 -17.66 -17.73 -7.10
C CYS A 330 -18.73 -16.71 -7.53
N PHE A 331 -18.40 -15.81 -8.48
CA PHE A 331 -19.35 -14.85 -9.05
C PHE A 331 -19.94 -15.36 -10.36
N THR A 332 -21.24 -15.16 -10.53
CA THR A 332 -21.95 -15.38 -11.79
C THR A 332 -22.81 -14.16 -12.06
N PHE A 333 -22.70 -13.59 -13.26
CA PHE A 333 -23.41 -12.40 -13.70
C PHE A 333 -24.45 -12.76 -14.74
N GLU A 334 -25.66 -12.21 -14.62
CA GLU A 334 -26.74 -12.33 -15.58
C GLU A 334 -27.21 -10.92 -15.99
N GLY A 335 -27.39 -10.70 -17.32
CA GLY A 335 -27.79 -9.41 -17.86
C GLY A 335 -26.65 -8.64 -18.51
N ASN A 336 -26.72 -7.30 -18.49
CA ASN A 336 -25.78 -6.42 -19.18
C ASN A 336 -24.68 -5.92 -18.21
N TRP A 337 -23.64 -6.73 -18.08
CA TRP A 337 -22.48 -6.37 -17.27
C TRP A 337 -21.26 -6.10 -18.13
N GLU A 338 -20.56 -5.03 -17.82
CA GLU A 338 -19.32 -4.64 -18.48
C GLU A 338 -18.13 -4.86 -17.53
N HIS A 339 -17.13 -5.60 -17.99
CA HIS A 339 -15.89 -5.85 -17.26
C HIS A 339 -14.78 -5.00 -17.85
N ASN A 340 -14.26 -4.05 -17.08
CA ASN A 340 -13.30 -3.06 -17.56
C ASN A 340 -12.03 -3.02 -16.72
N LEU A 341 -10.91 -2.72 -17.40
CA LEU A 341 -9.67 -2.36 -16.72
C LEU A 341 -9.69 -0.87 -16.35
N MET A 342 -9.55 -0.55 -15.07
CA MET A 342 -9.46 0.83 -14.59
C MET A 342 -8.42 0.97 -13.48
N SER A 343 -7.49 1.90 -13.68
CA SER A 343 -6.39 2.15 -12.75
C SER A 343 -6.81 2.66 -11.37
N SER A 344 -8.02 3.15 -11.21
CA SER A 344 -8.56 3.67 -9.94
C SER A 344 -9.19 2.60 -9.05
N PHE A 345 -9.33 1.36 -9.52
CA PHE A 345 -9.93 0.27 -8.75
C PHE A 345 -8.88 -0.73 -8.29
N LYS A 346 -9.23 -1.47 -7.22
CA LYS A 346 -8.41 -2.58 -6.74
C LYS A 346 -8.21 -3.59 -7.88
N ASN A 347 -7.00 -4.11 -8.00
CA ASN A 347 -6.58 -4.99 -9.09
C ASN A 347 -6.78 -4.40 -10.50
N TYR A 348 -7.02 -3.08 -10.60
CA TYR A 348 -7.25 -2.39 -11.88
C TYR A 348 -8.44 -2.92 -12.69
N LYS A 349 -9.41 -3.57 -12.05
CA LYS A 349 -10.60 -4.15 -12.65
C LYS A 349 -11.85 -3.57 -12.04
N ARG A 350 -12.90 -3.51 -12.80
CA ARG A 350 -14.26 -3.27 -12.31
C ARG A 350 -15.26 -4.03 -13.16
N THR A 351 -16.34 -4.45 -12.51
CA THR A 351 -17.54 -4.96 -13.15
C THR A 351 -18.68 -4.01 -12.86
N ILE A 352 -19.38 -3.55 -13.87
CA ILE A 352 -20.45 -2.56 -13.77
C ILE A 352 -21.65 -2.99 -14.61
N SER A 353 -22.87 -2.86 -14.03
CA SER A 353 -24.14 -2.92 -14.79
C SER A 353 -24.45 -1.53 -15.34
N ASP A 354 -25.13 -1.46 -16.46
CA ASP A 354 -25.72 -0.24 -17.01
C ASP A 354 -27.04 0.17 -16.33
N GLY A 355 -27.48 -0.61 -15.34
CA GLY A 355 -28.73 -0.39 -14.60
C GLY A 355 -29.97 -0.95 -15.31
N THR A 356 -29.81 -1.84 -16.30
CA THR A 356 -30.94 -2.49 -16.95
C THR A 356 -31.70 -3.36 -15.94
N GLU A 357 -33.02 -3.24 -15.92
CA GLU A 357 -33.89 -4.05 -15.05
C GLU A 357 -33.68 -5.54 -15.35
N GLY A 358 -33.37 -6.32 -14.31
CA GLY A 358 -33.07 -7.75 -14.40
C GLY A 358 -31.57 -8.08 -14.38
N ASP A 359 -30.68 -7.12 -14.43
CA ASP A 359 -29.27 -7.36 -14.18
C ASP A 359 -29.08 -7.89 -12.76
N SER A 360 -28.37 -8.97 -12.63
CA SER A 360 -28.12 -9.60 -11.33
C SER A 360 -26.74 -10.24 -11.28
N PHE A 361 -26.24 -10.43 -10.07
CA PHE A 361 -25.10 -11.31 -9.83
C PHE A 361 -25.41 -12.28 -8.69
N THR A 362 -24.81 -13.44 -8.76
CA THR A 362 -24.90 -14.48 -7.72
C THR A 362 -23.50 -14.76 -7.20
N VAL A 363 -23.39 -14.87 -5.88
CA VAL A 363 -22.15 -15.25 -5.18
C VAL A 363 -22.38 -16.58 -4.47
N SER A 364 -21.50 -17.55 -4.73
CA SER A 364 -21.51 -18.85 -4.03
C SER A 364 -20.27 -18.93 -3.13
N PHE A 365 -20.47 -19.10 -1.83
CA PHE A 365 -19.38 -19.16 -0.86
C PHE A 365 -19.67 -20.16 0.26
N GLU A 366 -18.62 -20.64 0.92
CA GLU A 366 -18.71 -21.39 2.17
C GLU A 366 -18.29 -20.46 3.31
N GLY A 367 -19.18 -20.25 4.30
CA GLY A 367 -18.93 -19.37 5.43
C GLY A 367 -20.19 -18.97 6.18
N THR A 368 -20.03 -18.18 7.23
CA THR A 368 -21.12 -17.70 8.10
C THR A 368 -21.68 -16.35 7.69
N GLY A 369 -21.01 -15.66 6.75
CA GLY A 369 -21.42 -14.35 6.25
C GLY A 369 -20.48 -13.84 5.19
N PHE A 370 -20.86 -12.76 4.53
CA PHE A 370 -20.02 -12.04 3.56
C PHE A 370 -20.23 -10.53 3.67
N ALA A 371 -19.24 -9.78 3.19
CA ALA A 371 -19.37 -8.34 2.97
C ALA A 371 -19.10 -8.06 1.49
N LEU A 372 -19.97 -7.31 0.84
CA LEU A 372 -19.82 -6.83 -0.52
C LEU A 372 -19.27 -5.41 -0.47
N SER A 373 -18.16 -5.16 -1.18
CA SER A 373 -17.61 -3.82 -1.37
C SER A 373 -17.80 -3.38 -2.80
N GLY A 374 -18.34 -2.20 -3.00
CA GLY A 374 -18.54 -1.61 -4.31
C GLY A 374 -18.69 -0.11 -4.22
N GLU A 375 -18.71 0.55 -5.38
CA GLU A 375 -18.99 1.98 -5.52
C GLU A 375 -20.39 2.13 -6.13
N THR A 376 -21.22 2.96 -5.51
CA THR A 376 -22.48 3.43 -6.10
C THR A 376 -22.30 4.84 -6.63
N ARG A 377 -22.82 5.12 -7.83
CA ARG A 377 -22.83 6.49 -8.40
C ARG A 377 -24.23 7.05 -8.35
N GLU A 378 -24.35 8.40 -8.28
CA GLU A 378 -25.64 9.11 -8.22
C GLU A 378 -26.64 8.75 -9.33
N ASN A 379 -26.19 8.11 -10.41
CA ASN A 379 -27.02 7.64 -11.51
C ASN A 379 -27.07 6.10 -11.62
N ALA A 380 -26.57 5.37 -10.62
CA ALA A 380 -26.81 3.94 -10.50
C ALA A 380 -28.18 3.75 -9.84
N ILE A 381 -29.13 3.27 -10.61
CA ILE A 381 -30.48 2.97 -10.14
C ILE A 381 -30.47 1.64 -9.39
#